data_a67676324ed5f4074aaf12d201a1a96d
#
_entry.id   a67676324ed5f4074aaf12d201a1a96d
#
_cell.length_a   1.000
_cell.length_b   1.000
_cell.length_c   1.000
_cell.angle_alpha   90.00
_cell.angle_beta   90.00
_cell.angle_gamma   90.00
#
_symmetry.space_group_name_H-M   'P 1'
#
loop_
_entity.id
_entity.type
_entity.pdbx_description
1 polymer ?
#
loop_
_entity_poly.entity_id
_entity_poly.type
_entity_poly.pdbx_seq_one_letter_code
_entity_poly.pdbx_strand_id
1 'polypeptide(L)'
;MQKDPEIAIEVKKILELIKSIAPGKSVELRIPSYGVIQCVVGGNHRRGTPPNTVEMSGQTLIQLINQPELWSEFCQSTQIQASGVLSDLSEIFAAASAKYKG
;
A
#
# COMPACT_ATOMS: atom_id res chain seq x y z
N MET A 1 -11.36 -14.90 -9.97
CA MET A 1 -10.02 -14.42 -10.32
C MET A 1 -8.98 -15.30 -9.65
N GLN A 2 -8.01 -15.76 -10.41
CA GLN A 2 -7.00 -16.64 -9.85
C GLN A 2 -5.88 -15.86 -9.21
N LYS A 3 -5.43 -16.37 -8.10
CA LYS A 3 -4.34 -15.81 -7.33
C LYS A 3 -3.04 -16.44 -7.81
N ASP A 4 -2.07 -15.61 -8.17
CA ASP A 4 -0.76 -16.10 -8.61
C ASP A 4 0.10 -16.34 -7.36
N PRO A 5 0.60 -17.58 -7.14
CA PRO A 5 1.37 -17.87 -5.93
C PRO A 5 2.65 -17.05 -5.78
N GLU A 6 3.32 -16.72 -6.89
CA GLU A 6 4.54 -15.91 -6.81
C GLU A 6 4.20 -14.47 -6.43
N ILE A 7 3.15 -13.93 -7.01
CA ILE A 7 2.69 -12.60 -6.63
C ILE A 7 2.26 -12.58 -5.18
N ALA A 8 1.56 -13.64 -4.73
CA ALA A 8 1.10 -13.71 -3.34
C ALA A 8 2.26 -13.63 -2.36
N ILE A 9 3.36 -14.31 -2.64
CA ILE A 9 4.54 -14.29 -1.76
C ILE A 9 5.12 -12.88 -1.70
N GLU A 10 5.29 -12.24 -2.85
CA GLU A 10 5.85 -10.89 -2.89
C GLU A 10 4.94 -9.88 -2.22
N VAL A 11 3.63 -9.98 -2.48
CA VAL A 11 2.66 -9.07 -1.85
C VAL A 11 2.74 -9.17 -0.34
N LYS A 12 2.80 -10.39 0.19
CA LYS A 12 2.87 -10.58 1.63
C LYS A 12 4.11 -9.93 2.22
N LYS A 13 5.27 -10.13 1.57
CA LYS A 13 6.52 -9.51 2.03
C LYS A 13 6.43 -7.99 2.03
N ILE A 14 5.88 -7.43 0.97
CA ILE A 14 5.79 -5.98 0.83
C ILE A 14 4.83 -5.41 1.87
N LEU A 15 3.67 -6.04 2.06
CA LEU A 15 2.70 -5.57 3.05
C LEU A 15 3.26 -5.63 4.46
N GLU A 16 3.98 -6.68 4.80
CA GLU A 16 4.60 -6.78 6.12
C GLU A 16 5.66 -5.71 6.31
N LEU A 17 6.43 -5.43 5.26
CA LEU A 17 7.44 -4.38 5.31
C LEU A 17 6.81 -3.01 5.53
N ILE A 18 5.76 -2.71 4.79
CA ILE A 18 5.06 -1.43 4.93
C ILE A 18 4.49 -1.29 6.34
N LYS A 19 3.90 -2.35 6.85
CA LYS A 19 3.33 -2.34 8.19
C LYS A 19 4.40 -2.09 9.24
N SER A 20 5.61 -2.62 9.04
CA SER A 20 6.70 -2.40 9.99
C SER A 20 7.26 -0.98 9.94
N ILE A 21 7.25 -0.38 8.74
CA ILE A 21 7.76 0.99 8.55
C ILE A 21 6.74 2.01 9.04
N ALA A 22 5.48 1.77 8.75
CA ALA A 22 4.41 2.73 9.03
C ALA A 22 3.27 2.05 9.79
N PRO A 23 3.49 1.64 11.04
CA PRO A 23 2.43 1.00 11.81
C PRO A 23 1.31 2.00 12.12
N GLY A 24 0.10 1.49 12.29
CA GLY A 24 -1.04 2.33 12.63
C GLY A 24 -2.32 1.77 12.05
N LYS A 25 -3.39 2.53 12.18
CA LYS A 25 -4.73 2.10 11.77
C LYS A 25 -5.47 3.16 10.99
N SER A 26 -4.76 4.17 10.49
CA SER A 26 -5.41 5.31 9.83
C SER A 26 -5.64 5.12 8.35
N VAL A 27 -4.91 4.21 7.72
CA VAL A 27 -5.04 3.94 6.28
C VAL A 27 -5.22 2.45 6.07
N GLU A 28 -6.17 2.07 5.25
CA GLU A 28 -6.33 0.69 4.83
C GLU A 28 -5.75 0.52 3.43
N LEU A 29 -4.74 -0.33 3.31
CA LEU A 29 -4.10 -0.63 2.03
C LEU A 29 -4.60 -2.00 1.58
N ARG A 30 -5.28 -2.04 0.44
CA ARG A 30 -5.96 -3.22 -0.09
C ARG A 30 -5.32 -3.68 -1.37
N ILE A 31 -4.96 -4.95 -1.40
CA ILE A 31 -4.46 -5.59 -2.62
C ILE A 31 -5.45 -6.72 -2.92
N PRO A 32 -6.47 -6.48 -3.74
CA PRO A 32 -7.55 -7.47 -3.94
C PRO A 32 -6.99 -8.84 -4.29
N SER A 33 -7.59 -9.86 -3.71
CA SER A 33 -7.23 -11.27 -3.81
C SER A 33 -5.98 -11.66 -3.05
N TYR A 34 -5.16 -10.71 -2.58
CA TYR A 34 -3.88 -11.04 -1.94
C TYR A 34 -3.81 -10.62 -0.48
N GLY A 35 -4.37 -9.47 -0.12
CA GLY A 35 -4.33 -9.09 1.28
C GLY A 35 -4.76 -7.67 1.53
N VAL A 36 -4.86 -7.34 2.81
CA VAL A 36 -5.20 -6.00 3.26
C VAL A 36 -4.48 -5.77 4.58
N ILE A 37 -3.95 -4.57 4.75
CA ILE A 37 -3.35 -4.17 6.02
C ILE A 37 -3.87 -2.80 6.42
N GLN A 38 -3.74 -2.49 7.71
CA GLN A 38 -3.89 -1.14 8.21
C GLN A 38 -2.51 -0.61 8.51
N CYS A 39 -2.27 0.65 8.19
CA CYS A 39 -0.97 1.28 8.40
C CYS A 39 -1.17 2.76 8.69
N VAL A 40 -0.08 3.43 9.01
CA VAL A 40 0.02 4.87 9.26
C VAL A 40 -0.66 5.27 10.56
N VAL A 41 0.11 5.92 11.42
CA VAL A 41 -0.41 6.57 12.61
C VAL A 41 -1.04 7.89 12.16
N GLY A 42 -2.26 8.12 12.57
CA GLY A 42 -2.96 9.35 12.22
C GLY A 42 -3.62 9.96 13.42
N GLY A 43 -4.36 11.00 13.16
CA GLY A 43 -5.14 11.63 14.21
C GLY A 43 -6.27 10.74 14.67
N ASN A 44 -7.04 11.23 15.62
CA ASN A 44 -8.17 10.49 16.12
C ASN A 44 -9.20 10.30 15.02
N HIS A 45 -9.54 9.05 14.75
CA HIS A 45 -10.73 8.79 13.98
C HIS A 45 -11.66 7.94 14.85
N ARG A 46 -12.92 8.12 14.64
CA ARG A 46 -13.90 7.42 15.44
C ARG A 46 -14.08 6.04 14.85
N ARG A 47 -14.88 5.23 15.48
CA ARG A 47 -15.15 3.87 15.06
C ARG A 47 -15.66 3.85 13.62
N GLY A 48 -15.55 2.72 13.00
CA GLY A 48 -16.02 2.48 11.65
C GLY A 48 -14.90 2.26 10.69
N THR A 49 -15.17 2.48 9.41
CA THR A 49 -14.21 2.28 8.34
C THR A 49 -13.05 3.25 8.50
N PRO A 50 -11.82 2.84 8.23
CA PRO A 50 -10.70 3.78 8.19
C PRO A 50 -11.03 4.93 7.25
N PRO A 51 -10.70 6.17 7.64
CA PRO A 51 -11.03 7.33 6.82
C PRO A 51 -10.22 7.45 5.56
N ASN A 52 -9.17 6.64 5.40
CA ASN A 52 -8.28 6.69 4.24
C ASN A 52 -8.12 5.30 3.69
N THR A 53 -8.21 5.17 2.36
CA THR A 53 -8.06 3.88 1.71
C THR A 53 -7.15 4.02 0.51
N VAL A 54 -6.34 2.98 0.26
CA VAL A 54 -5.49 2.88 -0.92
C VAL A 54 -5.67 1.47 -1.46
N GLU A 55 -5.96 1.37 -2.75
CA GLU A 55 -6.17 0.07 -3.38
C GLU A 55 -5.39 0.00 -4.68
N MET A 56 -4.77 -1.16 -4.93
CA MET A 56 -4.01 -1.41 -6.15
C MET A 56 -3.87 -2.91 -6.37
N SER A 57 -3.58 -3.30 -7.61
CA SER A 57 -3.35 -4.72 -7.91
C SER A 57 -2.02 -5.19 -7.35
N GLY A 58 -1.85 -6.51 -7.30
CA GLY A 58 -0.56 -7.08 -6.88
C GLY A 58 0.58 -6.69 -7.79
N GLN A 59 0.33 -6.67 -9.11
CA GLN A 59 1.35 -6.25 -10.06
C GLN A 59 1.75 -4.79 -9.84
N THR A 60 0.77 -3.92 -9.61
CA THR A 60 1.05 -2.52 -9.36
C THR A 60 1.87 -2.34 -8.09
N LEU A 61 1.53 -3.08 -7.04
CA LEU A 61 2.29 -3.03 -5.80
C LEU A 61 3.75 -3.41 -6.02
N ILE A 62 4.00 -4.48 -6.77
CA ILE A 62 5.36 -4.93 -7.05
C ILE A 62 6.12 -3.90 -7.88
N GLN A 63 5.47 -3.33 -8.90
CA GLN A 63 6.11 -2.26 -9.67
C GLN A 63 6.45 -1.07 -8.81
N LEU A 64 5.53 -0.71 -7.92
CA LEU A 64 5.70 0.46 -7.07
C LEU A 64 6.83 0.29 -6.06
N ILE A 65 6.97 -0.91 -5.48
CA ILE A 65 8.06 -1.14 -4.52
C ILE A 65 9.43 -1.07 -5.22
N ASN A 66 9.47 -1.39 -6.50
CA ASN A 66 10.71 -1.30 -7.27
C ASN A 66 10.96 0.10 -7.82
N GLN A 67 9.91 0.87 -8.09
CA GLN A 67 9.99 2.22 -8.63
C GLN A 67 8.98 3.12 -7.94
N PRO A 68 9.26 3.53 -6.69
CA PRO A 68 8.27 4.30 -5.91
C PRO A 68 7.96 5.67 -6.50
N GLU A 69 8.83 6.19 -7.36
CA GLU A 69 8.58 7.45 -8.04
C GLU A 69 7.37 7.38 -8.98
N LEU A 70 6.87 6.17 -9.28
CA LEU A 70 5.70 6.02 -10.14
C LEU A 70 4.38 6.26 -9.41
N TRP A 71 4.41 6.56 -8.11
CA TRP A 71 3.18 6.75 -7.32
C TRP A 71 2.21 7.73 -7.98
N SER A 72 2.72 8.91 -8.33
CA SER A 72 1.87 9.97 -8.87
C SER A 72 1.25 9.56 -10.22
N GLU A 73 2.07 8.97 -11.09
CA GLU A 73 1.61 8.50 -12.38
C GLU A 73 0.54 7.42 -12.23
N PHE A 74 0.74 6.50 -11.30
CA PHE A 74 -0.22 5.41 -11.07
C PHE A 74 -1.53 5.94 -10.48
N CYS A 75 -1.47 6.98 -9.67
CA CYS A 75 -2.70 7.62 -9.18
C CYS A 75 -3.47 8.27 -10.32
N GLN A 76 -2.76 8.95 -11.22
CA GLN A 76 -3.39 9.60 -12.35
C GLN A 76 -4.02 8.62 -13.33
N SER A 77 -3.40 7.46 -13.49
CA SER A 77 -3.91 6.44 -14.40
C SER A 77 -4.93 5.50 -13.75
N THR A 78 -5.28 5.76 -12.50
CA THR A 78 -6.20 4.97 -11.67
C THR A 78 -5.71 3.55 -11.35
N GLN A 79 -4.45 3.24 -11.61
CA GLN A 79 -3.86 1.98 -11.14
C GLN A 79 -3.77 1.97 -9.61
N ILE A 80 -3.61 3.16 -9.01
CA ILE A 80 -3.72 3.32 -7.58
C ILE A 80 -4.96 4.17 -7.31
N GLN A 81 -5.85 3.65 -6.48
CA GLN A 81 -7.05 4.38 -6.06
C GLN A 81 -6.86 4.78 -4.60
N ALA A 82 -6.58 6.05 -4.38
CA ALA A 82 -6.29 6.59 -3.07
C ALA A 82 -7.35 7.61 -2.68
N SER A 83 -7.87 7.48 -1.47
CA SER A 83 -8.93 8.35 -0.97
C SER A 83 -8.68 8.69 0.48
N GLY A 84 -8.82 9.98 0.82
CA GLY A 84 -8.64 10.47 2.18
C GLY A 84 -7.38 11.28 2.34
N VAL A 85 -7.34 12.09 3.40
CA VAL A 85 -6.25 13.06 3.58
C VAL A 85 -4.90 12.43 3.90
N LEU A 86 -4.89 11.20 4.39
CA LEU A 86 -3.64 10.49 4.71
C LEU A 86 -3.32 9.42 3.69
N SER A 87 -3.98 9.43 2.53
CA SER A 87 -3.84 8.35 1.56
C SER A 87 -2.63 8.47 0.65
N ASP A 88 -1.84 9.53 0.77
CA ASP A 88 -0.61 9.64 -0.01
C ASP A 88 0.49 8.84 0.69
N LEU A 89 0.77 7.65 0.17
CA LEU A 89 1.77 6.75 0.73
C LEU A 89 3.10 6.83 -0.01
N SER A 90 3.31 7.89 -0.81
CA SER A 90 4.51 7.98 -1.66
C SER A 90 5.81 7.91 -0.86
N GLU A 91 5.88 8.61 0.27
CA GLU A 91 7.10 8.60 1.10
C GLU A 91 7.30 7.26 1.78
N ILE A 92 6.19 6.62 2.17
CA ILE A 92 6.26 5.30 2.78
C ILE A 92 6.78 4.28 1.77
N PHE A 93 6.30 4.34 0.53
CA PHE A 93 6.80 3.44 -0.50
C PHE A 93 8.25 3.72 -0.86
N ALA A 94 8.69 4.99 -0.81
CA ALA A 94 10.10 5.30 -1.03
C ALA A 94 10.98 4.65 0.06
N ALA A 95 10.57 4.77 1.31
CA ALA A 95 11.30 4.15 2.42
C ALA A 95 11.26 2.63 2.33
N ALA A 96 10.10 2.06 2.00
CA ALA A 96 9.94 0.62 1.86
C ALA A 96 10.79 0.08 0.71
N SER A 97 10.83 0.81 -0.40
CA SER A 97 11.64 0.42 -1.56
C SER A 97 13.12 0.32 -1.19
N ALA A 98 13.62 1.29 -0.44
CA ALA A 98 15.01 1.27 -0.02
C ALA A 98 15.33 0.02 0.81
N LYS A 99 14.43 -0.36 1.71
CA LYS A 99 14.63 -1.56 2.52
C LYS A 99 14.43 -2.84 1.73
N TYR A 100 13.46 -2.85 0.82
CA TYR A 100 13.15 -4.02 0.02
C TYR A 100 14.32 -4.38 -0.90
N LYS A 101 14.97 -3.37 -1.46
CA LYS A 101 16.10 -3.58 -2.36
C LYS A 101 17.44 -3.74 -1.63
N GLY A 102 17.49 -3.24 -0.42
CA GLY A 102 18.72 -3.22 0.39
C GLY A 102 19.08 -4.57 1.05
#